data_f5f84976546b95aa75c5ff5afd960920
#
_entry.id   f5f84976546b95aa75c5ff5afd960920
#
_cell.length_a   1.000
_cell.length_b   1.000
_cell.length_c   1.000
_cell.angle_alpha   90.00
_cell.angle_beta   90.00
_cell.angle_gamma   90.00
#
_symmetry.space_group_name_H-M   'P 1'
#
loop_
_entity.id
_entity.type
_entity.pdbx_description
1 polymer ?
#
loop_
_entity_poly.entity_id
_entity_poly.type
_entity_poly.pdbx_seq_one_letter_code
_entity_poly.pdbx_strand_id
1 'polypeptide(L)'
;MGSRFSPFRLNGRSRFNSRLSLIGSTARGIPRLVAFWLTAHVTSVAASPCVVLEGNPVQGGVLWGQTAPDAEIRFAGIQVPVLNDGHFLLGLGRDMPAANELVVTTHDACAQEVKVAAREYRVQRIEGVPQQTVTPSEEHLDRIRRERETVRRAKAKRLGRDDGLRAVQGGFRWPVTGRISGVYGSQRIYNGTPGTPHYGVDVARPTGTPVLAPAAGEVTLAEPDLFYSGGTVILDHGYGLSSSFLHLSEVSVSVGDQLQPGDLLGAIGATGRATGPHLDWRMSWFNQRIDPQLLVPPMPE
;
A
#
# COMPACT_ATOMS: atom_id res chain seq x y z
N MET A 1 -57.40 11.23 13.76
CA MET A 1 -57.72 9.80 13.91
C MET A 1 -56.39 9.09 14.16
N GLY A 2 -55.92 8.82 15.29
CA GLY A 2 -56.45 8.43 16.60
C GLY A 2 -56.27 6.94 16.77
N SER A 3 -55.22 6.49 17.43
CA SER A 3 -55.35 5.60 18.59
C SER A 3 -53.99 5.12 19.09
N ARG A 4 -53.79 5.51 20.30
CA ARG A 4 -52.85 4.98 21.31
C ARG A 4 -53.23 3.54 21.67
N PHE A 5 -52.28 2.74 22.17
CA PHE A 5 -52.46 1.91 23.35
C PHE A 5 -51.11 1.53 23.98
N SER A 6 -51.04 1.70 25.28
CA SER A 6 -49.99 1.45 26.27
C SER A 6 -50.44 0.30 27.18
N PRO A 7 -49.80 -0.08 28.31
CA PRO A 7 -48.93 -1.23 28.50
C PRO A 7 -49.53 -2.27 29.47
N PHE A 8 -48.93 -3.44 29.68
CA PHE A 8 -49.31 -4.37 30.73
C PHE A 8 -48.13 -4.70 31.65
N ARG A 9 -48.31 -4.28 32.92
CA ARG A 9 -47.55 -4.77 34.05
C ARG A 9 -48.39 -5.89 34.74
N LEU A 10 -47.73 -6.93 35.23
CA LEU A 10 -48.26 -7.70 36.36
C LEU A 10 -47.12 -8.19 37.26
N ASN A 11 -47.27 -7.77 38.51
CA ASN A 11 -46.61 -8.21 39.72
C ASN A 11 -47.10 -9.62 40.15
N GLY A 12 -46.23 -10.38 40.81
CA GLY A 12 -46.63 -11.59 41.51
C GLY A 12 -45.57 -12.02 42.54
N ARG A 13 -45.67 -11.42 43.75
CA ARG A 13 -44.99 -11.95 44.94
C ARG A 13 -45.83 -13.08 45.52
N SER A 14 -45.20 -14.15 45.95
CA SER A 14 -45.76 -14.99 47.01
C SER A 14 -44.62 -15.55 47.87
N ARG A 15 -44.71 -15.17 49.13
CA ARG A 15 -43.97 -15.72 50.26
C ARG A 15 -44.68 -16.96 50.75
N PHE A 16 -43.97 -18.00 51.13
CA PHE A 16 -44.46 -18.95 52.13
C PHE A 16 -43.34 -19.35 53.10
N ASN A 17 -43.59 -19.04 54.39
CA ASN A 17 -42.86 -19.51 55.57
C ASN A 17 -43.44 -20.82 56.03
N SER A 18 -42.64 -21.76 56.50
CA SER A 18 -42.96 -22.53 57.76
C SER A 18 -41.80 -23.46 58.17
N ARG A 19 -41.50 -23.37 59.23
CA ARG A 19 -40.85 -23.75 60.51
C ARG A 19 -40.53 -25.25 60.66
N LEU A 20 -39.35 -25.42 61.22
CA LEU A 20 -38.87 -26.38 62.27
C LEU A 20 -39.26 -27.86 62.20
N SER A 21 -38.19 -28.69 62.21
CA SER A 21 -38.01 -29.68 63.31
C SER A 21 -36.56 -30.19 63.34
N LEU A 22 -35.97 -30.12 64.54
CA LEU A 22 -34.72 -30.75 65.01
C LEU A 22 -34.91 -32.24 65.26
N ILE A 23 -34.05 -33.10 64.77
CA ILE A 23 -33.64 -34.32 65.48
C ILE A 23 -32.18 -34.67 64.96
N GLY A 24 -31.37 -34.99 65.95
CA GLY A 24 -29.94 -35.12 65.86
C GLY A 24 -29.36 -36.45 65.35
N SER A 25 -28.08 -36.41 65.37
CA SER A 25 -27.11 -37.47 65.60
C SER A 25 -26.51 -38.24 64.40
N THR A 26 -25.27 -38.22 64.46
CA THR A 26 -24.18 -39.19 64.18
C THR A 26 -23.26 -38.76 63.03
N ALA A 27 -22.07 -38.38 63.48
CA ALA A 27 -20.88 -38.20 62.68
C ALA A 27 -20.46 -39.47 61.96
N ARG A 28 -20.36 -39.43 60.63
CA ARG A 28 -19.50 -40.31 59.86
C ARG A 28 -18.72 -39.44 58.90
N GLY A 29 -17.38 -39.42 59.08
CA GLY A 29 -16.44 -38.65 58.24
C GLY A 29 -16.51 -39.05 56.80
N ILE A 30 -16.78 -38.06 55.99
CA ILE A 30 -16.66 -38.16 54.51
C ILE A 30 -15.24 -37.65 54.17
N PRO A 31 -14.37 -38.42 53.50
CA PRO A 31 -13.09 -37.90 53.06
C PRO A 31 -13.32 -36.80 52.00
N ARG A 32 -12.80 -35.62 52.28
CA ARG A 32 -12.73 -34.54 51.33
C ARG A 32 -11.80 -34.94 50.19
N LEU A 33 -12.35 -35.35 49.04
CA LEU A 33 -11.65 -35.43 47.79
C LEU A 33 -11.26 -34.02 47.39
N VAL A 34 -9.99 -33.66 47.60
CA VAL A 34 -9.39 -32.45 47.02
C VAL A 34 -9.14 -32.75 45.55
N ALA A 35 -10.06 -32.28 44.70
CA ALA A 35 -9.87 -32.28 43.25
C ALA A 35 -8.77 -31.28 42.91
N PHE A 36 -7.56 -31.79 42.65
CA PHE A 36 -6.48 -31.01 42.06
C PHE A 36 -6.83 -30.72 40.59
N TRP A 37 -7.29 -29.50 40.31
CA TRP A 37 -7.39 -29.02 38.94
C TRP A 37 -5.98 -28.74 38.44
N LEU A 38 -5.40 -29.69 37.68
CA LEU A 38 -4.23 -29.40 36.85
C LEU A 38 -4.67 -28.47 35.72
N THR A 39 -4.44 -27.19 35.88
CA THR A 39 -4.50 -26.24 34.76
C THR A 39 -3.29 -26.52 33.86
N ALA A 40 -3.51 -27.24 32.78
CA ALA A 40 -2.51 -27.35 31.71
C ALA A 40 -2.32 -25.97 31.09
N HIS A 41 -1.26 -25.30 31.42
CA HIS A 41 -0.82 -24.11 30.72
C HIS A 41 -0.30 -24.56 29.34
N VAL A 42 -1.15 -24.44 28.33
CA VAL A 42 -0.71 -24.56 26.93
C VAL A 42 0.12 -23.32 26.64
N THR A 43 1.43 -23.42 26.80
CA THR A 43 2.36 -22.43 26.28
C THR A 43 2.32 -22.52 24.76
N SER A 44 1.62 -21.57 24.12
CA SER A 44 1.68 -21.37 22.67
C SER A 44 3.13 -20.98 22.33
N VAL A 45 3.90 -21.93 21.83
CA VAL A 45 5.18 -21.64 21.19
C VAL A 45 4.86 -20.92 19.90
N ALA A 46 5.10 -19.62 19.87
CA ALA A 46 5.04 -18.88 18.61
C ALA A 46 6.07 -19.50 17.66
N ALA A 47 5.62 -19.97 16.50
CA ALA A 47 6.52 -20.47 15.47
C ALA A 47 7.50 -19.34 15.09
N SER A 48 8.78 -19.68 14.96
CA SER A 48 9.77 -18.74 14.47
C SER A 48 9.36 -18.24 13.09
N PRO A 49 9.53 -16.93 12.77
CA PRO A 49 9.20 -16.42 11.46
C PRO A 49 10.07 -17.09 10.39
N CYS A 50 9.51 -17.29 9.19
CA CYS A 50 10.22 -17.87 8.05
C CYS A 50 11.40 -17.00 7.61
N VAL A 51 11.20 -15.69 7.67
CA VAL A 51 12.19 -14.65 7.36
C VAL A 51 11.98 -13.45 8.28
N VAL A 52 13.05 -12.71 8.53
CA VAL A 52 12.97 -11.39 9.19
C VAL A 52 12.65 -10.36 8.12
N LEU A 53 11.65 -9.52 8.39
CA LEU A 53 11.25 -8.42 7.52
C LEU A 53 11.57 -7.09 8.22
N GLU A 54 12.22 -6.19 7.48
CA GLU A 54 12.59 -4.85 7.92
C GLU A 54 11.85 -3.80 7.09
N GLY A 55 11.53 -2.65 7.69
CA GLY A 55 10.86 -1.54 7.01
C GLY A 55 9.58 -1.10 7.69
N ASN A 56 8.71 -0.45 6.94
CA ASN A 56 7.47 0.14 7.45
C ASN A 56 6.24 -0.69 7.03
N PRO A 57 5.68 -1.53 7.92
CA PRO A 57 4.56 -2.43 7.60
C PRO A 57 3.22 -1.68 7.62
N VAL A 58 3.08 -0.64 6.80
CA VAL A 58 1.86 0.16 6.64
C VAL A 58 1.41 0.16 5.18
N GLN A 59 0.13 0.43 4.93
CA GLN A 59 -0.37 0.65 3.56
C GLN A 59 0.43 1.73 2.83
N GLY A 60 0.90 1.44 1.63
CA GLY A 60 1.83 2.27 0.87
C GLY A 60 3.31 2.04 1.19
N GLY A 61 3.63 1.24 2.21
CA GLY A 61 4.99 0.97 2.65
C GLY A 61 5.72 -0.09 1.82
N VAL A 62 6.96 -0.35 2.23
CA VAL A 62 7.84 -1.37 1.65
C VAL A 62 8.50 -2.13 2.79
N LEU A 63 8.64 -3.44 2.62
CA LEU A 63 9.40 -4.31 3.50
C LEU A 63 10.55 -4.97 2.74
N TRP A 64 11.68 -5.07 3.42
CA TRP A 64 12.85 -5.81 2.96
C TRP A 64 12.97 -7.11 3.72
N GLY A 65 13.38 -8.17 3.05
CA GLY A 65 13.69 -9.45 3.67
C GLY A 65 14.94 -10.06 3.08
N GLN A 66 15.46 -11.07 3.77
CA GLN A 66 16.57 -11.87 3.29
C GLN A 66 16.30 -13.34 3.54
N THR A 67 16.60 -14.17 2.56
CA THR A 67 16.44 -15.61 2.57
C THR A 67 17.58 -16.28 1.80
N ALA A 68 17.52 -17.60 1.58
CA ALA A 68 18.43 -18.28 0.68
C ALA A 68 18.23 -17.77 -0.78
N PRO A 69 19.31 -17.60 -1.57
CA PRO A 69 19.22 -17.05 -2.94
C PRO A 69 18.35 -17.87 -3.89
N ASP A 70 18.21 -19.17 -3.65
CA ASP A 70 17.43 -20.13 -4.41
C ASP A 70 15.99 -20.30 -3.90
N ALA A 71 15.60 -19.53 -2.89
CA ALA A 71 14.24 -19.58 -2.35
C ALA A 71 13.19 -19.04 -3.33
N GLU A 72 12.05 -19.71 -3.38
CA GLU A 72 10.85 -19.20 -4.03
C GLU A 72 9.99 -18.45 -3.02
N ILE A 73 9.64 -17.21 -3.34
CA ILE A 73 8.81 -16.36 -2.49
C ILE A 73 7.51 -16.00 -3.20
N ARG A 74 6.40 -16.13 -2.47
CA ARG A 74 5.08 -15.67 -2.91
C ARG A 74 4.46 -14.72 -1.88
N PHE A 75 3.97 -13.58 -2.36
CA PHE A 75 3.31 -12.58 -1.53
C PHE A 75 2.20 -11.88 -2.34
N ALA A 76 1.00 -11.77 -1.77
CA ALA A 76 -0.15 -11.10 -2.40
C ALA A 76 -0.39 -11.57 -3.85
N GLY A 77 -0.23 -12.88 -4.14
CA GLY A 77 -0.38 -13.46 -5.47
C GLY A 77 0.78 -13.18 -6.44
N ILE A 78 1.85 -12.54 -5.99
CA ILE A 78 3.03 -12.19 -6.78
C ILE A 78 4.14 -13.18 -6.45
N GLN A 79 4.80 -13.74 -7.50
CA GLN A 79 6.09 -14.41 -7.37
C GLN A 79 7.15 -13.31 -7.18
N VAL A 80 7.74 -13.27 -5.98
CA VAL A 80 8.70 -12.23 -5.59
C VAL A 80 10.10 -12.62 -6.05
N PRO A 81 10.78 -11.80 -6.85
CA PRO A 81 12.17 -12.07 -7.22
C PRO A 81 13.10 -11.95 -6.01
N VAL A 82 14.07 -12.84 -5.93
CA VAL A 82 15.14 -12.86 -4.92
C VAL A 82 16.45 -12.51 -5.59
N LEU A 83 17.22 -11.62 -4.96
CA LEU A 83 18.57 -11.27 -5.39
C LEU A 83 19.56 -12.44 -5.18
N ASN A 84 20.69 -12.41 -5.89
CA ASN A 84 21.74 -13.42 -5.75
C ASN A 84 22.33 -13.55 -4.33
N ASP A 85 22.11 -12.56 -3.47
CA ASP A 85 22.50 -12.56 -2.05
C ASP A 85 21.32 -12.87 -1.10
N GLY A 86 20.18 -13.27 -1.65
CA GLY A 86 18.98 -13.64 -0.90
C GLY A 86 18.07 -12.47 -0.51
N HIS A 87 18.41 -11.22 -0.81
CA HIS A 87 17.53 -10.09 -0.52
C HIS A 87 16.31 -10.05 -1.44
N PHE A 88 15.20 -9.58 -0.92
CA PHE A 88 13.96 -9.34 -1.65
C PHE A 88 13.18 -8.17 -1.07
N LEU A 89 12.19 -7.68 -1.82
CA LEU A 89 11.36 -6.54 -1.47
C LEU A 89 9.89 -6.90 -1.61
N LEU A 90 9.06 -6.44 -0.66
CA LEU A 90 7.60 -6.53 -0.67
C LEU A 90 7.01 -5.12 -0.69
N GLY A 91 6.21 -4.80 -1.69
CA GLY A 91 5.46 -3.55 -1.76
C GLY A 91 4.05 -3.70 -1.21
N LEU A 92 3.67 -2.84 -0.28
CA LEU A 92 2.37 -2.85 0.40
C LEU A 92 1.47 -1.80 -0.25
N GLY A 93 0.50 -2.23 -1.07
CA GLY A 93 -0.41 -1.33 -1.77
C GLY A 93 -1.28 -0.50 -0.81
N ARG A 94 -1.91 0.56 -1.36
CA ARG A 94 -2.79 1.48 -0.62
C ARG A 94 -3.92 0.79 0.13
N ASP A 95 -4.50 -0.22 -0.50
CA ASP A 95 -5.69 -0.92 0.02
C ASP A 95 -5.33 -2.37 0.44
N MET A 96 -4.05 -2.61 0.80
CA MET A 96 -3.57 -3.91 1.26
C MET A 96 -4.34 -4.34 2.51
N PRO A 97 -4.84 -5.59 2.58
CA PRO A 97 -5.47 -6.12 3.79
C PRO A 97 -4.54 -6.07 5.01
N ALA A 98 -5.13 -6.05 6.21
CA ALA A 98 -4.36 -6.01 7.46
C ALA A 98 -3.52 -7.26 7.70
N ALA A 99 -3.94 -8.40 7.17
CA ALA A 99 -3.23 -9.68 7.26
C ALA A 99 -2.98 -10.23 5.86
N ASN A 100 -1.75 -10.60 5.56
CA ASN A 100 -1.33 -11.14 4.28
C ASN A 100 -0.40 -12.33 4.52
N GLU A 101 -0.49 -13.33 3.66
CA GLU A 101 0.37 -14.50 3.73
C GLU A 101 1.65 -14.29 2.89
N LEU A 102 2.78 -14.54 3.51
CA LEU A 102 4.08 -14.68 2.86
C LEU A 102 4.49 -16.14 2.90
N VAL A 103 4.68 -16.74 1.75
CA VAL A 103 5.17 -18.12 1.62
C VAL A 103 6.60 -18.09 1.09
N VAL A 104 7.50 -18.73 1.84
CA VAL A 104 8.91 -18.90 1.48
C VAL A 104 9.17 -20.40 1.34
N THR A 105 9.64 -20.83 0.19
CA THR A 105 9.97 -22.23 -0.11
C THR A 105 11.45 -22.34 -0.41
N THR A 106 12.15 -23.13 0.41
CA THR A 106 13.52 -23.60 0.17
C THR A 106 13.46 -25.11 -0.06
N HIS A 107 13.93 -25.93 0.87
CA HIS A 107 13.66 -27.39 0.87
C HIS A 107 12.24 -27.66 1.33
N ASP A 108 11.78 -26.93 2.35
CA ASP A 108 10.43 -27.00 2.89
C ASP A 108 9.72 -25.66 2.73
N ALA A 109 8.40 -25.71 2.59
CA ALA A 109 7.58 -24.50 2.55
C ALA A 109 7.32 -24.00 3.98
N CYS A 110 7.55 -22.70 4.16
CA CYS A 110 7.24 -21.98 5.39
C CYS A 110 6.31 -20.81 5.07
N ALA A 111 5.23 -20.68 5.84
CA ALA A 111 4.27 -19.58 5.70
C ALA A 111 4.26 -18.73 6.96
N GLN A 112 4.28 -17.41 6.79
CA GLN A 112 4.12 -16.45 7.88
C GLN A 112 3.13 -15.35 7.53
N GLU A 113 2.44 -14.84 8.55
CA GLU A 113 1.57 -13.69 8.42
C GLU A 113 2.37 -12.39 8.40
N VAL A 114 2.12 -11.54 7.40
CA VAL A 114 2.61 -10.16 7.34
C VAL A 114 1.46 -9.23 7.73
N LYS A 115 1.59 -8.63 8.90
CA LYS A 115 0.62 -7.64 9.40
C LYS A 115 0.91 -6.29 8.81
N VAL A 116 -0.11 -5.66 8.21
CA VAL A 116 -0.03 -4.35 7.57
C VAL A 116 -0.97 -3.39 8.29
N ALA A 117 -0.40 -2.32 8.84
CA ALA A 117 -1.20 -1.28 9.48
C ALA A 117 -1.98 -0.47 8.44
N ALA A 118 -3.25 -0.27 8.69
CA ALA A 118 -4.08 0.60 7.86
C ALA A 118 -3.67 2.06 8.04
N ARG A 119 -3.81 2.86 6.97
CA ARG A 119 -3.62 4.31 7.00
C ARG A 119 -4.94 5.02 6.75
N GLU A 120 -5.12 6.14 7.42
CA GLU A 120 -6.20 7.06 7.11
C GLU A 120 -5.79 7.96 5.93
N TYR A 121 -6.63 7.98 4.89
CA TYR A 121 -6.40 8.78 3.70
C TYR A 121 -7.38 9.95 3.66
N ARG A 122 -6.88 11.11 3.22
CA ARG A 122 -7.72 12.29 3.03
C ARG A 122 -8.72 12.06 1.92
N VAL A 123 -10.02 12.00 2.26
CA VAL A 123 -11.13 11.88 1.30
C VAL A 123 -11.89 13.20 1.24
N GLN A 124 -11.99 13.78 0.04
CA GLN A 124 -12.76 15.00 -0.23
C GLN A 124 -14.03 14.65 -1.02
N ARG A 125 -15.19 14.98 -0.47
CA ARG A 125 -16.48 14.84 -1.16
C ARG A 125 -16.84 16.15 -1.83
N ILE A 126 -17.20 16.09 -3.11
CA ILE A 126 -17.54 17.25 -3.96
C ILE A 126 -18.89 16.95 -4.62
N GLU A 127 -19.87 17.75 -4.32
CA GLU A 127 -21.21 17.62 -4.90
C GLU A 127 -21.44 18.72 -5.95
N GLY A 128 -22.44 18.51 -6.83
CA GLY A 128 -22.82 19.50 -7.85
C GLY A 128 -21.87 19.60 -9.04
N VAL A 129 -21.01 18.60 -9.24
CA VAL A 129 -20.12 18.55 -10.42
C VAL A 129 -20.93 18.12 -11.64
N PRO A 130 -20.90 18.87 -12.76
CA PRO A 130 -21.57 18.44 -13.99
C PRO A 130 -21.03 17.08 -14.46
N GLN A 131 -21.92 16.12 -14.71
CA GLN A 131 -21.54 14.73 -15.05
C GLN A 131 -20.62 14.65 -16.28
N GLN A 132 -20.81 15.50 -17.26
CA GLN A 132 -20.03 15.57 -18.50
C GLN A 132 -18.56 15.99 -18.28
N THR A 133 -18.22 16.62 -17.16
CA THR A 133 -16.83 16.99 -16.83
C THR A 133 -16.03 15.86 -16.20
N VAL A 134 -16.69 14.78 -15.80
CA VAL A 134 -16.07 13.62 -15.13
C VAL A 134 -15.66 12.53 -16.14
N THR A 135 -16.34 12.48 -17.30
CA THR A 135 -16.14 11.43 -18.31
C THR A 135 -15.49 12.01 -19.58
N PRO A 136 -14.42 11.40 -20.12
CA PRO A 136 -13.84 11.79 -21.40
C PRO A 136 -14.86 11.66 -22.53
N SER A 137 -14.76 12.52 -23.55
CA SER A 137 -15.52 12.34 -24.78
C SER A 137 -15.13 11.04 -25.50
N GLU A 138 -16.05 10.49 -26.30
CA GLU A 138 -15.77 9.27 -27.08
C GLU A 138 -14.56 9.44 -28.01
N GLU A 139 -14.36 10.64 -28.56
CA GLU A 139 -13.24 10.99 -29.43
C GLU A 139 -11.87 10.71 -28.78
N HIS A 140 -11.75 10.85 -27.45
CA HIS A 140 -10.50 10.61 -26.72
C HIS A 140 -10.33 9.17 -26.24
N LEU A 141 -11.39 8.37 -26.24
CA LEU A 141 -11.36 7.02 -25.65
C LEU A 141 -10.33 6.11 -26.32
N ASP A 142 -10.18 6.19 -27.65
CA ASP A 142 -9.21 5.35 -28.38
C ASP A 142 -7.77 5.78 -28.11
N ARG A 143 -7.49 7.08 -28.00
CA ARG A 143 -6.20 7.60 -27.56
C ARG A 143 -5.87 7.08 -26.16
N ILE A 144 -6.80 7.24 -25.23
CA ILE A 144 -6.63 6.80 -23.82
C ILE A 144 -6.37 5.29 -23.73
N ARG A 145 -7.06 4.47 -24.55
CA ARG A 145 -6.85 3.00 -24.56
C ARG A 145 -5.45 2.64 -25.04
N ARG A 146 -4.98 3.23 -26.15
CA ARG A 146 -3.63 3.01 -26.70
C ARG A 146 -2.56 3.42 -25.69
N GLU A 147 -2.69 4.59 -25.09
CA GLU A 147 -1.73 5.12 -24.12
C GLU A 147 -1.68 4.28 -22.85
N ARG A 148 -2.83 3.82 -22.34
CA ARG A 148 -2.88 2.87 -21.22
C ARG A 148 -2.12 1.57 -21.52
N GLU A 149 -2.26 1.05 -22.73
CA GLU A 149 -1.55 -0.15 -23.16
C GLU A 149 -0.05 0.09 -23.25
N THR A 150 0.38 1.23 -23.78
CA THR A 150 1.81 1.63 -23.82
C THR A 150 2.40 1.70 -22.42
N VAL A 151 1.74 2.39 -21.49
CA VAL A 151 2.17 2.47 -20.08
C VAL A 151 2.17 1.09 -19.42
N ARG A 152 1.17 0.25 -19.70
CA ARG A 152 1.10 -1.11 -19.18
C ARG A 152 2.29 -1.96 -19.64
N ARG A 153 2.64 -1.88 -20.93
CA ARG A 153 3.79 -2.60 -21.50
C ARG A 153 5.11 -2.11 -20.91
N ALA A 154 5.30 -0.80 -20.76
CA ALA A 154 6.48 -0.24 -20.12
C ALA A 154 6.65 -0.76 -18.68
N LYS A 155 5.58 -0.75 -17.91
CA LYS A 155 5.58 -1.28 -16.52
C LYS A 155 5.66 -2.80 -16.42
N ALA A 156 5.36 -3.52 -17.49
CA ALA A 156 5.48 -4.98 -17.52
C ALA A 156 6.91 -5.47 -17.83
N LYS A 157 7.78 -4.59 -18.30
CA LYS A 157 9.21 -4.93 -18.44
C LYS A 157 9.75 -5.30 -17.06
N ARG A 158 10.52 -6.37 -17.02
CA ARG A 158 11.17 -6.88 -15.81
C ARG A 158 12.64 -6.91 -16.06
N LEU A 159 13.31 -5.85 -15.67
CA LEU A 159 14.75 -5.79 -15.76
C LEU A 159 15.32 -6.49 -14.52
N GLY A 160 16.02 -7.61 -14.75
CA GLY A 160 16.74 -8.34 -13.70
C GLY A 160 18.06 -7.63 -13.39
N ARG A 161 17.97 -6.46 -12.77
CA ARG A 161 19.14 -5.62 -12.46
C ARG A 161 19.43 -5.63 -10.98
N ASP A 162 20.43 -6.41 -10.58
CA ASP A 162 20.86 -6.48 -9.17
C ASP A 162 21.38 -5.13 -8.65
N ASP A 163 22.00 -4.31 -9.51
CA ASP A 163 22.50 -2.99 -9.17
C ASP A 163 21.38 -1.98 -8.84
N GLY A 164 20.25 -2.05 -9.53
CA GLY A 164 19.09 -1.18 -9.29
C GLY A 164 18.50 -1.37 -7.88
N LEU A 165 18.22 -2.60 -7.49
CA LEU A 165 17.63 -2.87 -6.18
C LEU A 165 18.62 -2.59 -5.03
N ARG A 166 19.93 -2.84 -5.23
CA ARG A 166 20.97 -2.47 -4.25
C ARG A 166 21.07 -0.96 -4.06
N ALA A 167 20.96 -0.19 -5.15
CA ALA A 167 20.92 1.27 -5.05
C ALA A 167 19.71 1.77 -4.26
N VAL A 168 18.59 1.03 -4.33
CA VAL A 168 17.35 1.33 -3.60
C VAL A 168 17.47 0.99 -2.09
N GLN A 169 18.25 -0.01 -1.70
CA GLN A 169 18.55 -0.27 -0.28
C GLN A 169 19.23 0.93 0.40
N GLY A 170 20.01 1.72 -0.34
CA GLY A 170 20.59 2.99 0.11
C GLY A 170 19.58 4.14 0.27
N GLY A 171 18.30 3.92 -0.05
CA GLY A 171 17.23 4.90 -0.03
C GLY A 171 17.11 5.70 -1.33
N PHE A 172 15.91 6.22 -1.56
CA PHE A 172 15.64 7.14 -2.66
C PHE A 172 15.99 8.57 -2.29
N ARG A 173 16.24 9.39 -3.30
CA ARG A 173 16.33 10.85 -3.17
C ARG A 173 15.08 11.50 -3.72
N TRP A 174 14.75 12.69 -3.22
CA TRP A 174 13.70 13.48 -3.85
C TRP A 174 14.10 13.84 -5.29
N PRO A 175 13.24 13.57 -6.29
CA PRO A 175 13.52 13.95 -7.68
C PRO A 175 13.50 15.47 -7.87
N VAL A 176 12.81 16.16 -7.00
CA VAL A 176 12.79 17.63 -6.85
C VAL A 176 12.40 17.97 -5.41
N THR A 177 12.91 19.04 -4.86
CA THR A 177 12.52 19.55 -3.54
C THR A 177 11.57 20.73 -3.69
N GLY A 178 10.58 20.86 -2.78
CA GLY A 178 9.61 21.94 -2.82
C GLY A 178 8.36 21.65 -2.00
N ARG A 179 7.37 22.53 -2.11
CA ARG A 179 6.11 22.39 -1.36
C ARG A 179 5.33 21.18 -1.85
N ILE A 180 5.00 20.26 -0.94
CA ILE A 180 4.09 19.14 -1.23
C ILE A 180 2.67 19.71 -1.37
N SER A 181 2.06 19.49 -2.54
CA SER A 181 0.73 19.97 -2.91
C SER A 181 -0.31 18.85 -3.03
N GLY A 182 0.13 17.62 -3.22
CA GLY A 182 -0.70 16.42 -3.22
C GLY A 182 -0.01 15.28 -2.48
N VAL A 183 -0.79 14.49 -1.72
CA VAL A 183 -0.26 13.37 -0.93
C VAL A 183 -0.83 12.04 -1.42
N TYR A 184 -0.01 11.00 -1.30
CA TYR A 184 -0.40 9.64 -1.63
C TYR A 184 -1.68 9.20 -0.90
N GLY A 185 -2.52 8.46 -1.60
CA GLY A 185 -3.74 7.86 -1.06
C GLY A 185 -4.93 8.80 -0.96
N SER A 186 -4.75 10.12 -1.12
CA SER A 186 -5.87 11.07 -1.13
C SER A 186 -6.85 10.76 -2.26
N GLN A 187 -8.14 10.97 -2.02
CA GLN A 187 -9.20 10.61 -2.97
C GLN A 187 -10.30 11.66 -3.01
N ARG A 188 -10.86 11.91 -4.19
CA ARG A 188 -12.06 12.72 -4.36
C ARG A 188 -13.23 11.83 -4.72
N ILE A 189 -14.39 12.13 -4.12
CA ILE A 189 -15.68 11.50 -4.42
C ILE A 189 -16.53 12.59 -5.06
N TYR A 190 -16.96 12.38 -6.30
CA TYR A 190 -17.76 13.34 -7.07
C TYR A 190 -19.19 12.83 -7.15
N ASN A 191 -20.16 13.62 -6.66
CA ASN A 191 -21.59 13.25 -6.66
C ASN A 191 -21.80 11.81 -6.14
N GLY A 192 -21.14 11.43 -5.04
CA GLY A 192 -21.19 10.09 -4.48
C GLY A 192 -20.34 9.02 -5.20
N THR A 193 -19.79 9.31 -6.39
CA THR A 193 -18.95 8.38 -7.15
C THR A 193 -17.47 8.55 -6.81
N PRO A 194 -16.78 7.50 -6.29
CA PRO A 194 -15.35 7.57 -6.00
C PRO A 194 -14.51 7.77 -7.26
N GLY A 195 -13.70 8.84 -7.29
CA GLY A 195 -12.62 8.99 -8.27
C GLY A 195 -11.43 8.06 -7.96
N THR A 196 -10.51 7.94 -8.90
CA THR A 196 -9.27 7.21 -8.67
C THR A 196 -8.45 7.90 -7.57
N PRO A 197 -7.93 7.17 -6.57
CA PRO A 197 -7.02 7.73 -5.59
C PRO A 197 -5.77 8.32 -6.24
N HIS A 198 -5.19 9.30 -5.60
CA HIS A 198 -3.88 9.82 -5.96
C HIS A 198 -2.80 8.83 -5.51
N TYR A 199 -2.07 8.28 -6.47
CA TYR A 199 -1.08 7.21 -6.21
C TYR A 199 0.36 7.73 -6.23
N GLY A 200 0.57 9.00 -5.88
CA GLY A 200 1.87 9.64 -5.86
C GLY A 200 1.96 10.78 -4.86
N VAL A 201 3.02 11.52 -4.96
CA VAL A 201 3.25 12.77 -4.26
C VAL A 201 3.42 13.89 -5.28
N ASP A 202 2.71 15.00 -5.09
CA ASP A 202 2.84 16.19 -5.92
C ASP A 202 3.77 17.19 -5.25
N VAL A 203 4.80 17.61 -5.98
CA VAL A 203 5.73 18.65 -5.54
C VAL A 203 5.58 19.88 -6.45
N ALA A 204 5.04 20.96 -5.90
CA ALA A 204 4.80 22.21 -6.61
C ALA A 204 6.09 23.01 -6.78
N ARG A 205 6.47 23.28 -8.03
CA ARG A 205 7.61 24.13 -8.44
C ARG A 205 7.28 24.81 -9.77
N PRO A 206 7.96 25.91 -10.13
CA PRO A 206 7.78 26.54 -11.43
C PRO A 206 8.06 25.59 -12.61
N THR A 207 7.36 25.81 -13.73
CA THR A 207 7.68 25.16 -15.00
C THR A 207 9.14 25.36 -15.36
N GLY A 208 9.77 24.32 -15.90
CA GLY A 208 11.20 24.32 -16.27
C GLY A 208 12.14 23.93 -15.10
N THR A 209 11.64 23.73 -13.89
CA THR A 209 12.47 23.22 -12.79
C THR A 209 12.97 21.81 -13.11
N PRO A 210 14.29 21.52 -13.02
CA PRO A 210 14.82 20.20 -13.31
C PRO A 210 14.24 19.11 -12.43
N VAL A 211 13.96 17.94 -13.02
CA VAL A 211 13.53 16.72 -12.34
C VAL A 211 14.61 15.67 -12.51
N LEU A 212 15.09 15.13 -11.38
CA LEU A 212 16.25 14.24 -11.34
C LEU A 212 15.83 12.80 -11.02
N ALA A 213 16.63 11.83 -11.46
CA ALA A 213 16.43 10.43 -11.13
C ALA A 213 16.61 10.22 -9.61
N PRO A 214 15.61 9.63 -8.92
CA PRO A 214 15.66 9.44 -7.47
C PRO A 214 16.58 8.27 -7.06
N ALA A 215 16.81 7.33 -7.95
CA ALA A 215 17.66 6.15 -7.80
C ALA A 215 18.12 5.68 -9.18
N ALA A 216 19.07 4.75 -9.23
CA ALA A 216 19.49 4.12 -10.48
C ALA A 216 18.33 3.37 -11.14
N GLY A 217 18.32 3.33 -12.47
CA GLY A 217 17.28 2.61 -13.22
C GLY A 217 17.45 2.73 -14.73
N GLU A 218 16.59 2.03 -15.46
CA GLU A 218 16.47 2.11 -16.91
C GLU A 218 15.14 2.76 -17.30
N VAL A 219 15.19 3.69 -18.25
CA VAL A 219 13.99 4.33 -18.79
C VAL A 219 13.21 3.33 -19.64
N THR A 220 11.99 3.00 -19.21
CA THR A 220 11.10 2.07 -19.93
C THR A 220 9.98 2.78 -20.68
N LEU A 221 9.73 4.07 -20.37
CA LEU A 221 8.83 4.96 -21.09
C LEU A 221 9.39 6.38 -21.08
N ALA A 222 9.35 7.05 -22.22
CA ALA A 222 9.66 8.48 -22.39
C ALA A 222 8.68 9.04 -23.44
N GLU A 223 7.56 9.60 -22.96
CA GLU A 223 6.47 10.12 -23.82
C GLU A 223 6.26 11.60 -23.55
N PRO A 224 6.29 12.47 -24.56
CA PRO A 224 6.17 13.91 -24.36
C PRO A 224 4.73 14.37 -24.09
N ASP A 225 3.72 13.61 -24.51
CA ASP A 225 2.32 14.06 -24.45
C ASP A 225 1.34 12.88 -24.34
N LEU A 226 1.13 12.37 -23.14
CA LEU A 226 0.02 11.48 -22.84
C LEU A 226 -1.21 12.25 -22.38
N PHE A 227 -2.40 11.80 -22.76
CA PHE A 227 -3.67 12.50 -22.57
C PHE A 227 -3.91 12.95 -21.12
N TYR A 228 -3.68 12.05 -20.15
CA TYR A 228 -3.88 12.37 -18.74
C TYR A 228 -2.61 12.85 -18.03
N SER A 229 -1.51 12.25 -18.33
CA SER A 229 -0.27 12.48 -17.59
C SER A 229 0.70 13.45 -18.26
N GLY A 230 0.40 13.89 -19.49
CA GLY A 230 1.28 14.79 -20.22
C GLY A 230 2.65 14.19 -20.47
N GLY A 231 3.68 14.99 -20.40
CA GLY A 231 5.06 14.53 -20.46
C GLY A 231 5.32 13.53 -19.34
N THR A 232 5.72 12.30 -19.72
CA THR A 232 5.77 11.17 -18.80
C THR A 232 7.02 10.35 -19.01
N VAL A 233 7.76 10.11 -17.92
CA VAL A 233 8.89 9.16 -17.87
C VAL A 233 8.56 8.04 -16.89
N ILE A 234 8.90 6.79 -17.24
CA ILE A 234 8.92 5.65 -16.32
C ILE A 234 10.34 5.14 -16.25
N LEU A 235 10.86 5.05 -15.02
CA LEU A 235 12.17 4.52 -14.66
C LEU A 235 11.98 3.21 -13.90
N ASP A 236 12.47 2.11 -14.46
CA ASP A 236 12.47 0.79 -13.81
C ASP A 236 13.74 0.64 -12.97
N HIS A 237 13.55 0.39 -11.68
CA HIS A 237 14.63 0.17 -10.71
C HIS A 237 14.99 -1.32 -10.56
N GLY A 238 14.36 -2.19 -11.36
CA GLY A 238 14.51 -3.64 -11.27
C GLY A 238 13.56 -4.28 -10.26
N TYR A 239 13.45 -5.60 -10.30
CA TYR A 239 12.68 -6.43 -9.35
C TYR A 239 11.21 -6.00 -9.18
N GLY A 240 10.61 -5.44 -10.24
CA GLY A 240 9.24 -4.96 -10.27
C GLY A 240 9.01 -3.59 -9.65
N LEU A 241 10.07 -2.92 -9.18
CA LEU A 241 10.02 -1.58 -8.62
C LEU A 241 10.21 -0.53 -9.71
N SER A 242 9.32 0.46 -9.80
CA SER A 242 9.41 1.53 -10.79
C SER A 242 8.92 2.87 -10.26
N SER A 243 9.55 3.95 -10.74
CA SER A 243 9.09 5.33 -10.60
C SER A 243 8.40 5.81 -11.87
N SER A 244 7.41 6.69 -11.73
CA SER A 244 6.76 7.40 -12.85
C SER A 244 6.71 8.88 -12.52
N PHE A 245 7.10 9.72 -13.49
CA PHE A 245 7.19 11.17 -13.40
C PHE A 245 6.24 11.78 -14.41
N LEU A 246 5.26 12.56 -13.98
CA LEU A 246 4.15 13.04 -14.78
C LEU A 246 4.13 14.56 -14.85
N HIS A 247 3.39 15.09 -15.81
CA HIS A 247 3.14 16.50 -16.05
C HIS A 247 4.39 17.30 -16.47
N LEU A 248 5.40 16.60 -17.02
CA LEU A 248 6.63 17.21 -17.45
C LEU A 248 6.41 18.16 -18.64
N SER A 249 7.09 19.31 -18.63
CA SER A 249 7.16 20.22 -19.80
C SER A 249 8.24 19.77 -20.81
N GLU A 250 9.22 19.00 -20.34
CA GLU A 250 10.32 18.47 -21.13
C GLU A 250 10.65 17.05 -20.66
N VAL A 251 10.86 16.15 -21.61
CA VAL A 251 11.37 14.81 -21.41
C VAL A 251 12.77 14.78 -22.01
N SER A 252 13.80 14.70 -21.17
CA SER A 252 15.22 14.84 -21.59
C SER A 252 15.93 13.49 -21.75
N VAL A 253 15.18 12.38 -21.72
CA VAL A 253 15.71 11.01 -21.80
C VAL A 253 14.96 10.20 -22.85
N SER A 254 15.56 9.07 -23.25
CA SER A 254 15.00 8.11 -24.21
C SER A 254 14.83 6.73 -23.57
N VAL A 255 13.93 5.91 -24.12
CA VAL A 255 13.75 4.51 -23.69
C VAL A 255 15.06 3.75 -23.89
N GLY A 256 15.51 3.07 -22.84
CA GLY A 256 16.78 2.33 -22.79
C GLY A 256 17.93 3.07 -22.09
N ASP A 257 17.77 4.38 -21.83
CA ASP A 257 18.78 5.14 -21.08
C ASP A 257 18.94 4.60 -19.66
N GLN A 258 20.19 4.46 -19.23
CA GLN A 258 20.58 4.03 -17.89
C GLN A 258 20.91 5.26 -17.05
N LEU A 259 20.10 5.52 -16.02
CA LEU A 259 20.25 6.68 -15.15
C LEU A 259 20.85 6.31 -13.81
N GLN A 260 21.70 7.19 -13.28
CA GLN A 260 22.20 7.17 -11.92
C GLN A 260 21.42 8.16 -11.03
N PRO A 261 21.45 8.02 -9.70
CA PRO A 261 20.79 8.96 -8.79
C PRO A 261 21.30 10.39 -9.01
N GLY A 262 20.42 11.32 -9.40
CA GLY A 262 20.74 12.71 -9.68
C GLY A 262 20.89 13.06 -11.17
N ASP A 263 20.82 12.09 -12.07
CA ASP A 263 20.79 12.38 -13.51
C ASP A 263 19.50 13.09 -13.91
N LEU A 264 19.61 14.03 -14.85
CA LEU A 264 18.47 14.78 -15.36
C LEU A 264 17.56 13.86 -16.19
N LEU A 265 16.26 13.84 -15.87
CA LEU A 265 15.28 13.09 -16.65
C LEU A 265 14.25 13.98 -17.37
N GLY A 266 14.12 15.24 -16.97
CA GLY A 266 13.19 16.18 -17.60
C GLY A 266 12.99 17.44 -16.76
N ALA A 267 11.93 18.20 -17.05
CA ALA A 267 11.60 19.42 -16.34
C ALA A 267 10.12 19.46 -15.95
N ILE A 268 9.81 20.08 -14.82
CA ILE A 268 8.44 20.28 -14.32
C ILE A 268 7.61 21.08 -15.34
N GLY A 269 6.37 20.68 -15.52
CA GLY A 269 5.37 21.37 -16.32
C GLY A 269 3.99 21.36 -15.72
N ALA A 270 3.00 21.57 -16.58
CA ALA A 270 1.58 21.47 -16.28
C ALA A 270 0.86 20.77 -17.46
N THR A 271 1.51 19.83 -18.11
CA THR A 271 1.00 19.11 -19.27
C THR A 271 0.00 18.03 -18.86
N GLY A 272 -0.83 17.56 -19.80
CA GLY A 272 -1.91 16.63 -19.51
C GLY A 272 -3.00 17.24 -18.61
N ARG A 273 -3.53 16.46 -17.66
CA ARG A 273 -4.59 16.89 -16.75
C ARG A 273 -4.03 17.44 -15.44
N ALA A 274 -3.30 18.54 -15.50
CA ALA A 274 -2.77 19.26 -14.35
C ALA A 274 -3.50 20.59 -14.13
N THR A 275 -3.61 21.06 -12.88
CA THR A 275 -4.22 22.34 -12.51
C THR A 275 -3.21 23.48 -12.36
N GLY A 276 -1.93 23.18 -12.40
CA GLY A 276 -0.82 24.11 -12.29
C GLY A 276 0.52 23.38 -12.28
N PRO A 277 1.64 24.09 -12.34
CA PRO A 277 2.96 23.45 -12.43
C PRO A 277 3.31 22.64 -11.19
N HIS A 278 3.56 21.35 -11.37
CA HIS A 278 4.01 20.42 -10.34
C HIS A 278 4.61 19.14 -10.97
N LEU A 279 5.42 18.43 -10.21
CA LEU A 279 5.75 17.04 -10.47
C LEU A 279 4.78 16.15 -9.74
N ASP A 280 4.11 15.22 -10.42
CA ASP A 280 3.45 14.06 -9.80
C ASP A 280 4.42 12.87 -9.89
N TRP A 281 5.06 12.53 -8.76
CA TRP A 281 5.97 11.39 -8.64
C TRP A 281 5.25 10.20 -8.02
N ARG A 282 5.22 9.08 -8.74
CA ARG A 282 4.55 7.85 -8.34
C ARG A 282 5.51 6.69 -8.29
N MET A 283 5.30 5.78 -7.35
CA MET A 283 6.04 4.52 -7.29
C MET A 283 5.11 3.31 -7.32
N SER A 284 5.63 2.23 -7.89
CA SER A 284 4.92 0.94 -7.97
C SER A 284 5.88 -0.20 -7.73
N TRP A 285 5.43 -1.21 -7.00
CA TRP A 285 6.04 -2.52 -6.96
C TRP A 285 5.07 -3.49 -7.63
N PHE A 286 5.44 -3.98 -8.82
CA PHE A 286 4.52 -4.68 -9.72
C PHE A 286 3.25 -3.85 -9.96
N ASN A 287 2.07 -4.42 -9.61
CA ASN A 287 0.77 -3.76 -9.66
C ASN A 287 0.39 -3.03 -8.36
N GLN A 288 1.19 -3.15 -7.29
CA GLN A 288 0.98 -2.45 -6.04
C GLN A 288 1.48 -1.01 -6.14
N ARG A 289 0.63 -0.05 -5.79
CA ARG A 289 1.02 1.36 -5.67
C ARG A 289 1.59 1.61 -4.29
N ILE A 290 2.80 2.13 -4.22
CA ILE A 290 3.50 2.43 -2.96
C ILE A 290 3.72 3.93 -2.82
N ASP A 291 3.86 4.39 -1.58
CA ASP A 291 4.00 5.82 -1.26
C ASP A 291 5.46 6.25 -1.38
N PRO A 292 5.81 7.11 -2.33
CA PRO A 292 7.18 7.59 -2.49
C PRO A 292 7.74 8.27 -1.24
N GLN A 293 6.89 8.96 -0.45
CA GLN A 293 7.30 9.68 0.76
C GLN A 293 7.85 8.76 1.85
N LEU A 294 7.48 7.47 1.84
CA LEU A 294 8.00 6.49 2.81
C LEU A 294 9.38 5.94 2.44
N LEU A 295 9.89 6.29 1.25
CA LEU A 295 11.16 5.78 0.71
C LEU A 295 12.25 6.86 0.66
N VAL A 296 11.93 8.09 0.98
CA VAL A 296 12.85 9.24 0.97
C VAL A 296 13.00 9.85 2.36
N PRO A 297 14.11 10.55 2.65
CA PRO A 297 14.21 11.34 3.87
C PRO A 297 13.13 12.45 3.90
N PRO A 298 12.85 13.05 5.06
CA PRO A 298 11.99 14.22 5.13
C PRO A 298 12.36 15.26 4.08
N MET A 299 11.33 15.94 3.52
CA MET A 299 11.56 17.01 2.53
C MET A 299 12.44 18.09 3.17
N PRO A 300 13.57 18.47 2.56
CA PRO A 300 14.36 19.60 3.03
C PRO A 300 13.53 20.90 3.06
N GLU A 301 13.76 21.72 4.07
CA GLU A 301 13.12 23.04 4.20
C GLU A 301 13.54 24.02 3.10
#